data_3951aa5458d7fff16049928caab860c8
#
_entry.id   3951aa5458d7fff16049928caab860c8
#
_cell.length_a   1.000
_cell.length_b   1.000
_cell.length_c   1.000
_cell.angle_alpha   90.00
_cell.angle_beta   90.00
_cell.angle_gamma   90.00
#
_symmetry.space_group_name_H-M   'P 1'
#
loop_
_entity.id
_entity.type
_entity.pdbx_description
1 polymer ?
#
loop_
_entity_poly.entity_id
_entity_poly.type
_entity_poly.pdbx_seq_one_letter_code
_entity_poly.pdbx_strand_id
1 'polypeptide(L)'
;MIELIVIIVIIGILAAVAIPTYIDLTAQAANGTARGVLGALRGANTLYFASALLAPTPGLYTITNVLGAAQIQGVVVGAAAATSVTIVVGGNYIYVFTFTNGTVPTTMGIFSAGTATW
;
A
#
# COMPACT_ATOMS: atom_id res chain seq x y z
N MET A 1 1.66 46.01 -23.03
CA MET A 1 0.40 45.64 -22.37
C MET A 1 -0.24 44.41 -22.97
N ILE A 2 -0.41 44.34 -24.30
CA ILE A 2 -0.99 43.15 -24.98
C ILE A 2 -0.13 41.88 -24.79
N GLU A 3 1.17 42.02 -24.74
CA GLU A 3 2.13 40.93 -24.52
C GLU A 3 1.90 40.22 -23.17
N LEU A 4 1.67 40.99 -22.10
CA LEU A 4 1.39 40.43 -20.78
C LEU A 4 0.05 39.70 -20.78
N ILE A 5 -0.97 40.24 -21.47
CA ILE A 5 -2.29 39.61 -21.53
C ILE A 5 -2.20 38.29 -22.29
N VAL A 6 -1.47 38.22 -23.39
CA VAL A 6 -1.27 37.00 -24.18
C VAL A 6 -0.58 35.93 -23.32
N ILE A 7 0.44 36.27 -22.54
CA ILE A 7 1.16 35.33 -21.69
C ILE A 7 0.22 34.72 -20.62
N ILE A 8 -0.55 35.54 -19.92
CA ILE A 8 -1.46 35.05 -18.89
C ILE A 8 -2.59 34.18 -19.46
N VAL A 9 -3.07 34.48 -20.67
CA VAL A 9 -4.07 33.64 -21.35
C VAL A 9 -3.48 32.28 -21.71
N ILE A 10 -2.26 32.24 -22.27
CA ILE A 10 -1.60 30.96 -22.59
C ILE A 10 -1.34 30.14 -21.35
N ILE A 11 -0.82 30.75 -20.28
CA ILE A 11 -0.59 30.05 -19.00
C ILE A 11 -1.92 29.54 -18.43
N GLY A 12 -2.99 30.31 -18.51
CA GLY A 12 -4.32 29.92 -18.05
C GLY A 12 -4.86 28.69 -18.77
N ILE A 13 -4.72 28.62 -20.10
CA ILE A 13 -5.14 27.48 -20.89
C ILE A 13 -4.29 26.24 -20.57
N LEU A 14 -2.98 26.39 -20.46
CA LEU A 14 -2.08 25.28 -20.11
C LEU A 14 -2.35 24.76 -18.71
N ALA A 15 -2.57 25.64 -17.75
CA ALA A 15 -2.87 25.27 -16.37
C ALA A 15 -4.21 24.50 -16.27
N ALA A 16 -5.22 24.89 -17.04
CA ALA A 16 -6.52 24.23 -17.03
C ALA A 16 -6.44 22.75 -17.45
N VAL A 17 -5.50 22.40 -18.31
CA VAL A 17 -5.26 21.01 -18.74
C VAL A 17 -4.30 20.28 -17.80
N ALA A 18 -3.25 20.96 -17.34
CA ALA A 18 -2.18 20.33 -16.55
C ALA A 18 -2.65 19.89 -15.14
N ILE A 19 -3.48 20.69 -14.47
CA ILE A 19 -3.91 20.42 -13.10
C ILE A 19 -4.68 19.11 -12.96
N PRO A 20 -5.77 18.84 -13.73
CA PRO A 20 -6.50 17.58 -13.60
C PRO A 20 -5.62 16.36 -13.93
N THR A 21 -4.78 16.47 -14.96
CA THR A 21 -3.86 15.38 -15.34
C THR A 21 -2.86 15.06 -14.21
N TYR A 22 -2.37 16.08 -13.52
CA TYR A 22 -1.45 15.87 -12.39
C TYR A 22 -2.12 15.15 -11.22
N ILE A 23 -3.37 15.49 -10.90
CA ILE A 23 -4.14 14.83 -9.82
C ILE A 23 -4.35 13.34 -10.15
N ASP A 24 -4.72 13.02 -11.39
CA ASP A 24 -4.89 11.64 -11.82
C ASP A 24 -3.59 10.84 -11.75
N LEU A 25 -2.47 11.45 -12.12
CA LEU A 25 -1.16 10.80 -12.08
C LEU A 25 -0.73 10.50 -10.63
N THR A 26 -0.99 11.39 -9.69
CA THR A 26 -0.68 11.15 -8.27
C THR A 26 -1.51 10.02 -7.68
N ALA A 27 -2.79 9.90 -8.04
CA ALA A 27 -3.63 8.79 -7.63
C ALA A 27 -3.14 7.45 -8.20
N GLN A 28 -2.75 7.42 -9.48
CA GLN A 28 -2.19 6.21 -10.11
C GLN A 28 -0.85 5.81 -9.48
N ALA A 29 0.01 6.77 -9.14
CA ALA A 29 1.27 6.52 -8.45
C ALA A 29 1.02 5.94 -7.05
N ALA A 30 0.05 6.46 -6.29
CA ALA A 30 -0.33 5.94 -4.99
C ALA A 30 -0.86 4.50 -5.10
N ASN A 31 -1.70 4.21 -6.09
CA ASN A 31 -2.18 2.86 -6.38
C ASN A 31 -1.04 1.89 -6.71
N GLY A 32 -0.08 2.33 -7.53
CA GLY A 32 1.13 1.55 -7.84
C GLY A 32 1.95 1.22 -6.60
N THR A 33 2.15 2.21 -5.74
CA THR A 33 2.85 2.05 -4.46
C THR A 33 2.13 1.07 -3.55
N ALA A 34 0.81 1.18 -3.41
CA ALA A 34 0.00 0.28 -2.59
C ALA A 34 0.07 -1.18 -3.08
N ARG A 35 0.05 -1.39 -4.41
CA ARG A 35 0.26 -2.73 -5.01
C ARG A 35 1.65 -3.28 -4.70
N GLY A 36 2.68 -2.44 -4.74
CA GLY A 36 4.04 -2.81 -4.36
C GLY A 36 4.13 -3.24 -2.89
N VAL A 37 3.50 -2.49 -1.99
CA VAL A 37 3.43 -2.84 -0.57
C VAL A 37 2.69 -4.17 -0.35
N LEU A 38 1.58 -4.40 -1.04
CA LEU A 38 0.87 -5.69 -0.98
C LEU A 38 1.75 -6.85 -1.44
N GLY A 39 2.54 -6.64 -2.49
CA GLY A 39 3.54 -7.62 -2.95
C GLY A 39 4.60 -7.90 -1.89
N ALA A 40 5.14 -6.86 -1.24
CA ALA A 40 6.11 -6.99 -0.17
C ALA A 40 5.53 -7.73 1.06
N LEU A 41 4.29 -7.43 1.44
CA LEU A 41 3.60 -8.14 2.53
C LEU A 41 3.39 -9.63 2.21
N ARG A 42 3.04 -9.96 0.98
CA ARG A 42 2.93 -11.37 0.54
C ARG A 42 4.28 -12.08 0.58
N GLY A 43 5.35 -11.41 0.13
CA GLY A 43 6.72 -11.93 0.22
C GLY A 43 7.16 -12.16 1.68
N ALA A 44 6.94 -11.18 2.55
CA ALA A 44 7.24 -11.30 3.97
C ALA A 44 6.44 -12.44 4.65
N ASN A 45 5.18 -12.62 4.25
CA ASN A 45 4.34 -13.71 4.74
C ASN A 45 4.92 -15.10 4.39
N THR A 46 5.40 -15.27 3.15
CA THR A 46 6.02 -16.55 2.75
C THR A 46 7.31 -16.82 3.53
N LEU A 47 8.13 -15.79 3.73
CA LEU A 47 9.37 -15.90 4.51
C LEU A 47 9.07 -16.20 6.00
N TYR A 48 8.10 -15.51 6.58
CA TYR A 48 7.68 -15.75 7.94
C TYR A 48 7.15 -17.18 8.13
N PHE A 49 6.27 -17.64 7.23
CA PHE A 49 5.73 -18.99 7.26
C PHE A 49 6.85 -20.04 7.15
N ALA A 50 7.79 -19.85 6.22
CA ALA A 50 8.94 -20.74 6.06
C ALA A 50 9.82 -20.79 7.33
N SER A 51 10.09 -19.64 7.95
CA SER A 51 10.84 -19.58 9.20
C SER A 51 10.09 -20.23 10.37
N ALA A 52 8.77 -20.06 10.41
CA ALA A 52 7.92 -20.64 11.44
C ALA A 52 7.80 -22.17 11.33
N LEU A 53 7.91 -22.74 10.11
CA LEU A 53 8.00 -24.19 9.90
C LEU A 53 9.28 -24.80 10.52
N LEU A 54 10.35 -24.03 10.60
CA LEU A 54 11.61 -24.46 11.20
C LEU A 54 11.62 -24.26 12.73
N ALA A 55 10.66 -23.51 13.27
CA ALA A 55 10.53 -23.27 14.70
C ALA A 55 9.84 -24.46 15.40
N PRO A 56 10.22 -24.79 16.63
CA PRO A 56 9.66 -25.92 17.36
C PRO A 56 8.23 -25.70 17.89
N THR A 57 7.66 -24.52 17.69
CA THR A 57 6.34 -24.14 18.22
C THR A 57 5.33 -23.92 17.08
N PRO A 58 4.47 -24.91 16.76
CA PRO A 58 3.34 -24.71 15.87
C PRO A 58 2.32 -23.75 16.52
N GLY A 59 1.70 -22.90 15.72
CA GLY A 59 0.71 -21.97 16.25
C GLY A 59 0.08 -21.05 15.21
N LEU A 60 -0.90 -20.31 15.68
CA LEU A 60 -1.57 -19.28 14.92
C LEU A 60 -0.63 -18.06 14.79
N TYR A 61 -0.48 -17.51 13.61
CA TYR A 61 0.24 -16.26 13.41
C TYR A 61 -0.66 -15.19 12.80
N THR A 62 -0.39 -13.97 13.19
CA THR A 62 -1.20 -12.80 12.87
C THR A 62 -0.45 -11.85 11.93
N ILE A 63 -1.15 -10.84 11.44
CA ILE A 63 -0.57 -9.80 10.61
C ILE A 63 0.62 -9.08 11.27
N THR A 64 0.60 -8.93 12.60
CA THR A 64 1.69 -8.27 13.34
C THR A 64 3.01 -9.04 13.26
N ASN A 65 2.95 -10.37 13.23
CA ASN A 65 4.13 -11.22 13.04
C ASN A 65 4.74 -11.01 11.64
N VAL A 66 3.88 -10.94 10.62
CA VAL A 66 4.30 -10.70 9.24
C VAL A 66 4.85 -9.28 9.06
N LEU A 67 4.22 -8.28 9.67
CA LEU A 67 4.69 -6.89 9.63
C LEU A 67 6.08 -6.72 10.27
N GLY A 68 6.36 -7.45 11.35
CA GLY A 68 7.69 -7.47 11.97
C GLY A 68 8.78 -8.02 11.03
N ALA A 69 8.42 -8.93 10.13
CA ALA A 69 9.32 -9.49 9.12
C ALA A 69 9.37 -8.65 7.83
N ALA A 70 8.39 -7.78 7.62
CA ALA A 70 8.28 -6.97 6.40
C ALA A 70 9.14 -5.70 6.51
N GLN A 71 10.02 -5.48 5.53
CA GLN A 71 10.84 -4.27 5.38
C GLN A 71 10.08 -3.25 4.51
N ILE A 72 9.07 -2.60 5.07
CA ILE A 72 8.23 -1.63 4.33
C ILE A 72 8.80 -0.24 4.53
N GLN A 73 9.16 0.45 3.43
CA GLN A 73 9.69 1.81 3.44
C GLN A 73 8.88 2.71 2.48
N GLY A 74 8.91 4.02 2.75
CA GLY A 74 8.27 5.02 1.88
C GLY A 74 6.76 5.18 2.08
N VAL A 75 6.16 4.46 3.02
CA VAL A 75 4.75 4.59 3.38
C VAL A 75 4.56 4.59 4.89
N VAL A 76 3.47 5.18 5.36
CA VAL A 76 3.13 5.14 6.78
C VAL A 76 2.25 3.92 7.03
N VAL A 77 2.74 3.00 7.85
CA VAL A 77 1.95 1.88 8.34
C VAL A 77 1.11 2.39 9.52
N GLY A 78 -0.20 2.45 9.33
CA GLY A 78 -1.15 2.86 10.36
C GLY A 78 -1.47 1.74 11.34
N ALA A 79 -2.62 1.82 11.99
CA ALA A 79 -3.04 0.83 12.98
C ALA A 79 -3.14 -0.56 12.35
N ALA A 80 -2.43 -1.52 12.92
CA ALA A 80 -2.57 -2.93 12.59
C ALA A 80 -3.55 -3.57 13.58
N ALA A 81 -4.68 -4.05 13.08
CA ALA A 81 -5.59 -4.91 13.83
C ALA A 81 -5.16 -6.39 13.67
N ALA A 82 -5.81 -7.31 14.35
CA ALA A 82 -5.46 -8.73 14.25
C ALA A 82 -5.55 -9.28 12.82
N THR A 83 -6.43 -8.72 11.99
CA THR A 83 -6.75 -9.21 10.64
C THR A 83 -6.69 -8.13 9.55
N SER A 84 -6.26 -6.91 9.87
CA SER A 84 -6.15 -5.82 8.88
C SER A 84 -5.01 -4.87 9.20
N VAL A 85 -4.43 -4.29 8.17
CA VAL A 85 -3.44 -3.22 8.27
C VAL A 85 -3.83 -2.08 7.34
N THR A 86 -3.72 -0.87 7.86
CA THR A 86 -3.95 0.36 7.09
C THR A 86 -2.61 0.92 6.64
N ILE A 87 -2.50 1.24 5.37
CA ILE A 87 -1.31 1.86 4.77
C ILE A 87 -1.71 3.24 4.24
N VAL A 88 -0.94 4.25 4.57
CA VAL A 88 -1.14 5.62 4.06
C VAL A 88 0.00 5.97 3.11
N VAL A 89 -0.35 6.28 1.87
CA VAL A 89 0.58 6.65 0.81
C VAL A 89 0.41 8.14 0.50
N GLY A 90 1.51 8.90 0.50
CA GLY A 90 1.50 10.32 0.16
C GLY A 90 0.65 11.21 1.08
N GLY A 91 0.30 10.73 2.26
CA GLY A 91 -0.47 11.46 3.28
C GLY A 91 -2.00 11.48 3.09
N ASN A 92 -2.50 11.23 1.87
CA ASN A 92 -3.94 11.35 1.55
C ASN A 92 -4.59 10.05 1.08
N TYR A 93 -3.81 9.08 0.59
CA TYR A 93 -4.35 7.84 0.04
C TYR A 93 -4.27 6.73 1.08
N ILE A 94 -5.42 6.23 1.52
CA ILE A 94 -5.54 5.22 2.56
C ILE A 94 -5.94 3.89 1.92
N TYR A 95 -5.15 2.85 2.16
CA TYR A 95 -5.40 1.49 1.69
C TYR A 95 -5.49 0.55 2.89
N VAL A 96 -6.51 -0.29 2.89
CA VAL A 96 -6.69 -1.31 3.93
C VAL A 96 -6.44 -2.67 3.30
N PHE A 97 -5.50 -3.42 3.86
CA PHE A 97 -5.26 -4.81 3.51
C PHE A 97 -5.79 -5.72 4.60
N THR A 98 -6.52 -6.74 4.20
CA THR A 98 -7.03 -7.76 5.11
C THR A 98 -6.13 -8.99 5.07
N PHE A 99 -5.97 -9.62 6.22
CA PHE A 99 -5.17 -10.81 6.40
C PHE A 99 -6.01 -11.92 7.01
N THR A 100 -6.07 -13.05 6.35
CA THR A 100 -6.63 -14.27 6.93
C THR A 100 -5.52 -15.00 7.65
N ASN A 101 -5.67 -15.20 8.94
CA ASN A 101 -4.65 -15.81 9.80
C ASN A 101 -4.27 -17.21 9.30
N GLY A 102 -2.98 -17.50 9.32
CA GLY A 102 -2.45 -18.83 9.03
C GLY A 102 -2.18 -19.63 10.29
N THR A 103 -2.13 -20.93 10.16
CA THR A 103 -1.80 -21.87 11.25
C THR A 103 -0.62 -22.75 10.82
N VAL A 104 0.52 -22.60 11.49
CA VAL A 104 1.70 -23.43 11.23
C VAL A 104 1.50 -24.81 11.86
N PRO A 105 1.79 -25.89 11.15
CA PRO A 105 2.37 -26.01 9.81
C PRO A 105 1.33 -26.19 8.68
N THR A 106 0.04 -26.08 8.94
CA THR A 106 -1.02 -26.57 8.05
C THR A 106 -1.47 -25.57 7.00
N THR A 107 -1.57 -24.28 7.34
CA THR A 107 -2.11 -23.25 6.43
C THR A 107 -1.31 -21.97 6.49
N MET A 108 -0.94 -21.46 5.31
CA MET A 108 -0.35 -20.13 5.20
C MET A 108 -1.46 -19.06 5.19
N GLY A 109 -1.26 -17.95 5.92
CA GLY A 109 -2.16 -16.81 5.89
C GLY A 109 -2.20 -16.14 4.51
N ILE A 110 -3.29 -15.46 4.20
CA ILE A 110 -3.51 -14.84 2.87
C ILE A 110 -3.79 -13.35 3.04
N PHE A 111 -3.07 -12.54 2.28
CA PHE A 111 -3.35 -11.12 2.13
C PHE A 111 -4.30 -10.87 0.96
N SER A 112 -5.34 -10.11 1.21
CA SER A 112 -6.24 -9.57 0.19
C SER A 112 -6.39 -8.05 0.34
N ALA A 113 -6.73 -7.38 -0.76
CA ALA A 113 -7.09 -5.97 -0.72
C ALA A 113 -8.49 -5.83 -0.12
N GLY A 114 -8.62 -5.12 1.00
CA GLY A 114 -9.90 -4.97 1.71
C GLY A 114 -10.80 -3.91 1.06
N THR A 115 -10.30 -2.72 0.85
CA THR A 115 -11.03 -1.59 0.22
C THR A 115 -10.18 -1.00 -0.90
N ALA A 116 -9.98 -1.75 -1.95
CA ALA A 116 -9.22 -1.25 -3.07
C ALA A 116 -10.15 -0.99 -4.27
N THR A 117 -10.33 0.27 -4.57
CA THR A 117 -10.86 0.76 -5.85
C THR A 117 -9.70 1.20 -6.74
N TRP A 118 -8.81 0.27 -7.07
CA TRP A 118 -7.77 0.53 -8.06
C TRP A 118 -8.02 -0.20 -9.36
#